data_a21db89e657b7e753b9c971b4deea420
#
_entry.id   a21db89e657b7e753b9c971b4deea420
#
_cell.length_a   1.000
_cell.length_b   1.000
_cell.length_c   1.000
_cell.angle_alpha   90.00
_cell.angle_beta   90.00
_cell.angle_gamma   90.00
#
_symmetry.space_group_name_H-M   'P 1'
#
loop_
_entity.id
_entity.type
_entity.pdbx_description
1 polymer ?
#
loop_
_entity_poly.entity_id
_entity_poly.type
_entity_poly.pdbx_seq_one_letter_code
_entity_poly.pdbx_strand_id
1 'polypeptide(L)'
;DALFNRGNLQMGERVLVHAAGSGVGTAAIQLAYHAGAFVIGTAGSAEKLAGAAELGMDVGINYHEQDFAAVVKETTGGAGVDVLIDFIGGPYWDQNIASMANLGRIVEVGLMGGGQVQVDLRDLMAKRLQVCGTTLRGRSLEEKLAVTAQFKRHILPHLASGSMKPVVDRTFALEEVAEAHRYMETNANFGKIVLTID
;
A
#
# COMPACT_ATOMS: atom_id res chain seq x y z
N ASP A 1 -2.49 10.03 -3.56
CA ASP A 1 -1.22 10.62 -4.01
C ASP A 1 -0.21 9.54 -4.43
N ALA A 2 0.13 8.57 -3.53
CA ALA A 2 1.16 7.57 -3.80
C ALA A 2 0.90 6.78 -5.10
N LEU A 3 -0.30 6.23 -5.28
CA LEU A 3 -0.64 5.44 -6.47
C LEU A 3 -0.62 6.27 -7.77
N PHE A 4 -1.30 7.42 -7.78
CA PHE A 4 -1.57 8.14 -9.03
C PHE A 4 -0.56 9.24 -9.33
N ASN A 5 -0.20 10.09 -8.36
CA ASN A 5 0.72 11.20 -8.62
C ASN A 5 2.19 10.74 -8.61
N ARG A 6 2.56 9.81 -7.72
CA ARG A 6 3.94 9.33 -7.59
C ARG A 6 4.17 8.06 -8.41
N GLY A 7 3.30 7.05 -8.23
CA GLY A 7 3.36 5.79 -8.95
C GLY A 7 2.84 5.88 -10.38
N ASN A 8 2.12 6.96 -10.72
CA ASN A 8 1.50 7.13 -12.04
C ASN A 8 0.78 5.87 -12.53
N LEU A 9 0.03 5.23 -11.62
CA LEU A 9 -0.70 3.99 -11.92
C LEU A 9 -1.71 4.22 -13.04
N GLN A 10 -1.65 3.38 -14.06
CA GLN A 10 -2.53 3.39 -15.22
C GLN A 10 -3.50 2.20 -15.19
N MET A 11 -4.63 2.35 -15.89
CA MET A 11 -5.59 1.25 -16.10
C MET A 11 -4.88 0.04 -16.74
N GLY A 12 -5.15 -1.15 -16.21
CA GLY A 12 -4.58 -2.41 -16.71
C GLY A 12 -3.16 -2.71 -16.21
N GLU A 13 -2.52 -1.81 -15.47
CA GLU A 13 -1.23 -2.09 -14.83
C GLU A 13 -1.39 -3.00 -13.60
N ARG A 14 -0.30 -3.60 -13.18
CA ARG A 14 -0.20 -4.45 -11.98
C ARG A 14 0.44 -3.66 -10.85
N VAL A 15 -0.17 -3.72 -9.68
CA VAL A 15 0.35 -3.05 -8.49
C VAL A 15 0.61 -4.04 -7.37
N LEU A 16 1.74 -3.90 -6.69
CA LEU A 16 2.03 -4.58 -5.42
C LEU A 16 1.86 -3.58 -4.27
N VAL A 17 1.01 -3.95 -3.30
CA VAL A 17 0.77 -3.15 -2.09
C VAL A 17 1.25 -3.93 -0.87
N HIS A 18 2.31 -3.46 -0.22
CA HIS A 18 2.73 -4.03 1.06
C HIS A 18 1.79 -3.62 2.19
N ALA A 19 1.81 -4.36 3.29
CA ALA A 19 0.93 -4.13 4.44
C ALA A 19 -0.55 -3.97 4.04
N ALA A 20 -1.05 -4.87 3.20
CA ALA A 20 -2.40 -4.87 2.61
C ALA A 20 -3.53 -4.71 3.65
N GLY A 21 -3.33 -5.26 4.86
CA GLY A 21 -4.26 -5.14 5.99
C GLY A 21 -4.18 -3.81 6.77
N SER A 22 -3.25 -2.93 6.45
CA SER A 22 -3.14 -1.62 7.11
C SER A 22 -4.23 -0.65 6.61
N GLY A 23 -4.49 0.41 7.39
CA GLY A 23 -5.45 1.42 6.95
C GLY A 23 -5.06 2.17 5.68
N VAL A 24 -3.76 2.24 5.33
CA VAL A 24 -3.31 2.80 4.04
C VAL A 24 -3.35 1.72 2.96
N GLY A 25 -2.98 0.48 3.29
CA GLY A 25 -3.03 -0.67 2.37
C GLY A 25 -4.46 -0.94 1.88
N THR A 26 -5.44 -1.01 2.80
CA THR A 26 -6.85 -1.21 2.45
C THR A 26 -7.42 -0.10 1.56
N ALA A 27 -6.98 1.15 1.76
CA ALA A 27 -7.35 2.26 0.89
C ALA A 27 -6.65 2.16 -0.48
N ALA A 28 -5.37 1.78 -0.52
CA ALA A 28 -4.61 1.61 -1.76
C ALA A 28 -5.20 0.50 -2.64
N ILE A 29 -5.59 -0.63 -2.04
CA ILE A 29 -6.24 -1.74 -2.75
C ILE A 29 -7.53 -1.28 -3.42
N GLN A 30 -8.45 -0.64 -2.68
CA GLN A 30 -9.70 -0.15 -3.24
C GLN A 30 -9.47 0.85 -4.37
N LEU A 31 -8.52 1.78 -4.19
CA LEU A 31 -8.18 2.77 -5.21
C LEU A 31 -7.61 2.14 -6.48
N ALA A 32 -6.72 1.15 -6.34
CA ALA A 32 -6.12 0.44 -7.47
C ALA A 32 -7.17 -0.42 -8.21
N TYR A 33 -8.02 -1.11 -7.47
CA TYR A 33 -9.14 -1.88 -8.03
C TYR A 33 -10.09 -0.98 -8.85
N HIS A 34 -10.51 0.17 -8.31
CA HIS A 34 -11.36 1.11 -9.03
C HIS A 34 -10.68 1.76 -10.23
N ALA A 35 -9.34 1.80 -10.24
CA ALA A 35 -8.57 2.24 -11.40
C ALA A 35 -8.40 1.15 -12.47
N GLY A 36 -8.93 -0.07 -12.25
CA GLY A 36 -8.81 -1.19 -13.16
C GLY A 36 -7.41 -1.81 -13.21
N ALA A 37 -6.65 -1.71 -12.12
CA ALA A 37 -5.35 -2.37 -11.98
C ALA A 37 -5.53 -3.81 -11.48
N PHE A 38 -4.57 -4.67 -11.79
CA PHE A 38 -4.41 -5.98 -11.17
C PHE A 38 -3.66 -5.82 -9.84
N VAL A 39 -4.27 -6.19 -8.74
CA VAL A 39 -3.81 -5.85 -7.39
C VAL A 39 -3.23 -7.07 -6.68
N ILE A 40 -1.93 -7.01 -6.37
CA ILE A 40 -1.25 -7.97 -5.52
C ILE A 40 -0.99 -7.30 -4.16
N GLY A 41 -1.15 -8.03 -3.06
CA GLY A 41 -0.89 -7.47 -1.73
C GLY A 41 -0.20 -8.45 -0.79
N THR A 42 0.59 -7.92 0.15
CA THR A 42 1.23 -8.73 1.19
C THR A 42 0.65 -8.44 2.57
N ALA A 43 0.40 -9.47 3.35
CA ALA A 43 0.03 -9.36 4.76
C ALA A 43 0.59 -10.53 5.57
N GLY A 44 0.51 -10.45 6.90
CA GLY A 44 1.09 -11.47 7.80
C GLY A 44 0.09 -12.52 8.27
N SER A 45 -1.16 -12.51 7.80
CA SER A 45 -2.13 -13.54 8.17
C SER A 45 -3.18 -13.78 7.09
N ALA A 46 -3.75 -14.98 7.08
CA ALA A 46 -4.79 -15.38 6.14
C ALA A 46 -6.05 -14.51 6.27
N GLU A 47 -6.41 -14.12 7.50
CA GLU A 47 -7.58 -13.27 7.76
C GLU A 47 -7.43 -11.89 7.13
N LYS A 48 -6.23 -11.29 7.23
CA LYS A 48 -5.93 -9.99 6.59
C LYS A 48 -5.96 -10.10 5.08
N LEU A 49 -5.46 -11.20 4.53
CA LEU A 49 -5.50 -11.44 3.09
C LEU A 49 -6.92 -11.65 2.59
N ALA A 50 -7.74 -12.41 3.32
CA ALA A 50 -9.16 -12.60 2.99
C ALA A 50 -9.92 -11.28 3.00
N GLY A 51 -9.74 -10.46 4.05
CA GLY A 51 -10.36 -9.14 4.12
C GLY A 51 -9.88 -8.19 3.00
N ALA A 52 -8.61 -8.26 2.60
CA ALA A 52 -8.08 -7.48 1.49
C ALA A 52 -8.64 -7.94 0.12
N ALA A 53 -8.88 -9.25 -0.06
CA ALA A 53 -9.51 -9.78 -1.26
C ALA A 53 -10.94 -9.24 -1.45
N GLU A 54 -11.73 -9.10 -0.36
CA GLU A 54 -13.07 -8.48 -0.41
C GLU A 54 -13.04 -6.99 -0.82
N LEU A 55 -11.88 -6.34 -0.71
CA LEU A 55 -11.66 -4.95 -1.12
C LEU A 55 -11.18 -4.81 -2.57
N GLY A 56 -11.00 -5.93 -3.28
CA GLY A 56 -10.56 -5.95 -4.68
C GLY A 56 -9.08 -6.29 -4.88
N MET A 57 -8.44 -6.98 -3.93
CA MET A 57 -7.12 -7.58 -4.14
C MET A 57 -7.27 -8.90 -4.89
N ASP A 58 -6.55 -9.06 -6.01
CA ASP A 58 -6.60 -10.25 -6.86
C ASP A 58 -5.73 -11.39 -6.30
N VAL A 59 -4.56 -11.06 -5.77
CA VAL A 59 -3.60 -12.04 -5.21
C VAL A 59 -3.07 -11.58 -3.86
N GLY A 60 -3.26 -12.42 -2.86
CA GLY A 60 -2.75 -12.21 -1.49
C GLY A 60 -1.53 -13.07 -1.21
N ILE A 61 -0.51 -12.50 -0.58
CA ILE A 61 0.75 -13.16 -0.25
C ILE A 61 0.99 -13.07 1.26
N ASN A 62 1.09 -14.22 1.93
CA ASN A 62 1.53 -14.27 3.31
C ASN A 62 3.06 -14.23 3.37
N TYR A 63 3.63 -13.10 3.77
CA TYR A 63 5.08 -12.89 3.80
C TYR A 63 5.81 -13.72 4.88
N HIS A 64 5.09 -14.39 5.79
CA HIS A 64 5.68 -15.34 6.73
C HIS A 64 5.89 -16.72 6.13
N GLU A 65 5.16 -17.05 5.06
CA GLU A 65 5.12 -18.38 4.46
C GLU A 65 5.69 -18.41 3.04
N GLN A 66 5.73 -17.26 2.38
CA GLN A 66 6.00 -17.16 0.95
C GLN A 66 7.05 -16.08 0.64
N ASP A 67 7.91 -16.34 -0.31
CA ASP A 67 8.73 -15.32 -0.97
C ASP A 67 7.83 -14.52 -1.93
N PHE A 68 7.56 -13.28 -1.60
CA PHE A 68 6.63 -12.48 -2.39
C PHE A 68 7.18 -12.16 -3.80
N ALA A 69 8.50 -12.08 -3.99
CA ALA A 69 9.07 -11.87 -5.32
C ALA A 69 8.86 -13.10 -6.22
N ALA A 70 8.98 -14.31 -5.65
CA ALA A 70 8.69 -15.54 -6.37
C ALA A 70 7.22 -15.62 -6.78
N VAL A 71 6.29 -15.32 -5.86
CA VAL A 71 4.85 -15.32 -6.16
C VAL A 71 4.48 -14.26 -7.20
N VAL A 72 5.02 -13.04 -7.07
CA VAL A 72 4.81 -11.98 -8.09
C VAL A 72 5.30 -12.45 -9.46
N LYS A 73 6.48 -13.04 -9.54
CA LYS A 73 7.05 -13.55 -10.79
C LYS A 73 6.16 -14.63 -11.42
N GLU A 74 5.68 -15.57 -10.63
CA GLU A 74 4.79 -16.64 -11.09
C GLU A 74 3.46 -16.06 -11.59
N THR A 75 2.80 -15.26 -10.76
CA THR A 75 1.48 -14.67 -11.04
C THR A 75 1.49 -13.78 -12.29
N THR A 76 2.60 -13.09 -12.55
CA THR A 76 2.73 -12.16 -13.69
C THR A 76 3.38 -12.81 -14.92
N GLY A 77 3.61 -14.12 -14.92
CA GLY A 77 4.33 -14.81 -16.01
C GLY A 77 5.75 -14.27 -16.23
N GLY A 78 6.39 -13.80 -15.16
CA GLY A 78 7.75 -13.25 -15.20
C GLY A 78 7.83 -11.75 -15.55
N ALA A 79 6.70 -11.10 -15.84
CA ALA A 79 6.70 -9.69 -16.24
C ALA A 79 6.95 -8.73 -15.05
N GLY A 80 6.56 -9.11 -13.84
CA GLY A 80 6.63 -8.26 -12.64
C GLY A 80 5.49 -7.26 -12.52
N VAL A 81 5.54 -6.39 -11.51
CA VAL A 81 4.55 -5.34 -11.26
C VAL A 81 5.02 -3.98 -11.76
N ASP A 82 4.07 -3.18 -12.21
CA ASP A 82 4.34 -1.88 -12.80
C ASP A 82 4.49 -0.79 -11.73
N VAL A 83 3.73 -0.92 -10.64
CA VAL A 83 3.82 -0.01 -9.47
C VAL A 83 3.96 -0.83 -8.19
N LEU A 84 4.77 -0.34 -7.26
CA LEU A 84 4.93 -0.92 -5.93
C LEU A 84 4.78 0.19 -4.88
N ILE A 85 3.92 -0.05 -3.89
CA ILE A 85 3.72 0.85 -2.75
C ILE A 85 4.33 0.20 -1.51
N ASP A 86 5.42 0.79 -1.02
CA ASP A 86 6.17 0.26 0.12
C ASP A 86 5.95 1.06 1.40
N PHE A 87 5.76 0.33 2.49
CA PHE A 87 5.66 0.84 3.87
C PHE A 87 6.75 0.24 4.77
N ILE A 88 7.54 -0.70 4.25
CA ILE A 88 8.48 -1.52 5.02
C ILE A 88 9.91 -0.97 4.89
N GLY A 89 10.34 -0.68 3.67
CA GLY A 89 11.66 -0.13 3.38
C GLY A 89 12.76 -1.19 3.27
N GLY A 90 13.93 -0.90 3.84
CA GLY A 90 15.18 -1.64 3.63
C GLY A 90 15.10 -3.16 3.60
N PRO A 91 14.43 -3.85 4.55
CA PRO A 91 14.35 -5.31 4.56
C PRO A 91 13.69 -5.94 3.34
N TYR A 92 12.85 -5.18 2.61
CA TYR A 92 12.14 -5.67 1.43
C TYR A 92 12.80 -5.25 0.11
N TRP A 93 13.83 -4.42 0.16
CA TRP A 93 14.42 -3.80 -1.03
C TRP A 93 14.77 -4.79 -2.15
N ASP A 94 15.53 -5.84 -1.86
CA ASP A 94 15.98 -6.79 -2.88
C ASP A 94 14.81 -7.51 -3.55
N GLN A 95 13.83 -7.94 -2.76
CA GLN A 95 12.62 -8.58 -3.26
C GLN A 95 11.72 -7.58 -4.01
N ASN A 96 11.67 -6.31 -3.57
CA ASN A 96 10.96 -5.25 -4.27
C ASN A 96 11.53 -5.05 -5.67
N ILE A 97 12.85 -4.91 -5.78
CA ILE A 97 13.53 -4.79 -7.08
C ILE A 97 13.29 -6.02 -7.97
N ALA A 98 13.36 -7.23 -7.38
CA ALA A 98 13.10 -8.47 -8.12
C ALA A 98 11.67 -8.54 -8.66
N SER A 99 10.69 -8.02 -7.91
CA SER A 99 9.27 -8.00 -8.26
C SER A 99 8.90 -7.01 -9.37
N MET A 100 9.75 -6.02 -9.65
CA MET A 100 9.41 -4.95 -10.60
C MET A 100 9.45 -5.38 -12.06
N ALA A 101 8.51 -4.88 -12.83
CA ALA A 101 8.55 -4.89 -14.30
C ALA A 101 9.57 -3.86 -14.83
N ASN A 102 9.88 -3.95 -16.12
CA ASN A 102 10.64 -2.89 -16.81
C ASN A 102 9.86 -1.57 -16.75
N LEU A 103 10.55 -0.47 -16.52
CA LEU A 103 9.98 0.87 -16.32
C LEU A 103 9.08 0.98 -15.07
N GLY A 104 9.20 0.05 -14.13
CA GLY A 104 8.43 0.03 -12.90
C GLY A 104 8.73 1.21 -11.99
N ARG A 105 7.77 1.52 -11.11
CA ARG A 105 7.83 2.64 -10.16
C ARG A 105 7.64 2.13 -8.75
N ILE A 106 8.62 2.36 -7.88
CA ILE A 106 8.56 2.07 -6.45
C ILE A 106 8.27 3.37 -5.71
N VAL A 107 7.24 3.38 -4.88
CA VAL A 107 6.86 4.53 -4.06
C VAL A 107 7.02 4.19 -2.59
N GLU A 108 8.03 4.77 -1.97
CA GLU A 108 8.30 4.67 -0.53
C GLU A 108 7.37 5.60 0.24
N VAL A 109 6.49 5.03 1.04
CA VAL A 109 5.47 5.74 1.84
C VAL A 109 5.80 5.68 3.32
N GLY A 110 6.44 4.59 3.75
CA GLY A 110 6.84 4.38 5.14
C GLY A 110 8.07 3.48 5.24
N LEU A 111 8.70 3.47 6.41
CA LEU A 111 9.95 2.75 6.65
C LEU A 111 9.85 1.96 7.97
N MET A 112 8.79 1.18 8.15
CA MET A 112 8.52 0.44 9.38
C MET A 112 9.60 -0.59 9.71
N GLY A 113 10.28 -1.14 8.70
CA GLY A 113 11.38 -2.08 8.84
C GLY A 113 12.78 -1.42 8.85
N GLY A 114 12.85 -0.10 8.66
CA GLY A 114 14.10 0.66 8.58
C GLY A 114 14.35 1.26 7.20
N GLY A 115 15.14 2.32 7.16
CA GLY A 115 15.36 3.13 5.94
C GLY A 115 16.74 2.96 5.30
N GLN A 116 17.59 2.10 5.85
CA GLN A 116 18.92 1.90 5.30
C GLN A 116 18.95 0.67 4.39
N VAL A 117 19.52 0.84 3.20
CA VAL A 117 19.64 -0.22 2.20
C VAL A 117 20.92 -0.05 1.40
N GLN A 118 21.53 -1.16 1.00
CA GLN A 118 22.61 -1.17 0.02
C GLN A 118 22.00 -1.39 -1.37
N VAL A 119 22.26 -0.48 -2.30
CA VAL A 119 21.68 -0.49 -3.65
C VAL A 119 22.73 -0.87 -4.67
N ASP A 120 22.44 -1.87 -5.52
CA ASP A 120 23.17 -2.05 -6.77
C ASP A 120 22.48 -1.24 -7.88
N LEU A 121 23.14 -0.20 -8.34
CA LEU A 121 22.58 0.66 -9.41
C LEU A 121 22.36 -0.07 -10.73
N ARG A 122 23.03 -1.20 -10.95
CA ARG A 122 22.82 -2.02 -12.15
C ARG A 122 21.39 -2.54 -12.24
N ASP A 123 20.76 -2.87 -11.09
CA ASP A 123 19.40 -3.36 -11.06
C ASP A 123 18.41 -2.28 -11.48
N LEU A 124 18.62 -1.04 -11.01
CA LEU A 124 17.80 0.11 -11.43
C LEU A 124 17.97 0.39 -12.94
N MET A 125 19.21 0.33 -13.45
CA MET A 125 19.50 0.56 -14.86
C MET A 125 18.93 -0.53 -15.76
N ALA A 126 19.08 -1.80 -15.39
CA ALA A 126 18.63 -2.93 -16.18
C ALA A 126 17.13 -2.89 -16.48
N LYS A 127 16.34 -2.56 -15.46
CA LYS A 127 14.87 -2.43 -15.58
C LYS A 127 14.40 -0.98 -15.81
N ARG A 128 15.30 0.00 -15.83
CA ARG A 128 14.99 1.44 -15.95
C ARG A 128 13.96 1.89 -14.90
N LEU A 129 14.17 1.46 -13.64
CA LEU A 129 13.24 1.71 -12.55
C LEU A 129 13.26 3.17 -12.11
N GLN A 130 12.13 3.61 -11.57
CA GLN A 130 11.99 4.86 -10.84
C GLN A 130 11.71 4.54 -9.37
N VAL A 131 12.45 5.16 -8.47
CA VAL A 131 12.22 5.07 -7.03
C VAL A 131 11.98 6.47 -6.49
N CYS A 132 10.86 6.66 -5.84
CA CYS A 132 10.50 7.95 -5.27
C CYS A 132 9.90 7.80 -3.88
N GLY A 133 10.17 8.78 -3.02
CA GLY A 133 9.56 8.87 -1.71
C GLY A 133 8.36 9.81 -1.69
N THR A 134 7.45 9.59 -0.74
CA THR A 134 6.36 10.52 -0.46
C THR A 134 6.11 10.67 1.04
N THR A 135 5.75 11.86 1.45
CA THR A 135 5.26 12.15 2.80
C THR A 135 4.20 13.25 2.71
N LEU A 136 3.24 13.23 3.60
CA LEU A 136 2.24 14.29 3.70
C LEU A 136 2.64 15.32 4.78
N ARG A 137 3.27 14.86 5.85
CA ARG A 137 3.53 15.67 7.05
C ARG A 137 4.42 16.89 6.74
N GLY A 138 5.50 16.68 5.97
CA GLY A 138 6.49 17.71 5.65
C GLY A 138 6.13 18.62 4.46
N ARG A 139 4.97 18.45 3.83
CA ARG A 139 4.57 19.27 2.67
C ARG A 139 4.16 20.68 3.05
N SER A 140 4.33 21.61 2.12
CA SER A 140 3.78 22.95 2.23
C SER A 140 2.24 22.95 2.30
N LEU A 141 1.64 24.04 2.72
CA LEU A 141 0.18 24.16 2.75
C LEU A 141 -0.42 24.04 1.35
N GLU A 142 0.22 24.64 0.36
CA GLU A 142 -0.21 24.63 -1.04
C GLU A 142 -0.24 23.19 -1.59
N GLU A 143 0.81 22.40 -1.32
CA GLU A 143 0.86 21.00 -1.72
C GLU A 143 -0.22 20.16 -1.03
N LYS A 144 -0.49 20.42 0.25
CA LYS A 144 -1.56 19.75 0.99
C LYS A 144 -2.94 20.11 0.43
N LEU A 145 -3.16 21.39 0.10
CA LEU A 145 -4.40 21.85 -0.53
C LEU A 145 -4.61 21.22 -1.91
N ALA A 146 -3.56 21.12 -2.73
CA ALA A 146 -3.62 20.48 -4.03
C ALA A 146 -4.02 19.00 -3.94
N VAL A 147 -3.39 18.24 -3.05
CA VAL A 147 -3.73 16.82 -2.82
C VAL A 147 -5.15 16.67 -2.28
N THR A 148 -5.57 17.56 -1.37
CA THR A 148 -6.93 17.54 -0.82
C THR A 148 -7.97 17.87 -1.90
N ALA A 149 -7.68 18.79 -2.81
CA ALA A 149 -8.57 19.11 -3.92
C ALA A 149 -8.74 17.92 -4.87
N GLN A 150 -7.66 17.19 -5.17
CA GLN A 150 -7.72 15.96 -5.96
C GLN A 150 -8.54 14.87 -5.23
N PHE A 151 -8.34 14.69 -3.93
CA PHE A 151 -9.13 13.77 -3.13
C PHE A 151 -10.62 14.10 -3.19
N LYS A 152 -10.98 15.36 -2.97
CA LYS A 152 -12.37 15.83 -3.05
C LYS A 152 -13.00 15.57 -4.42
N ARG A 153 -12.23 15.79 -5.48
CA ARG A 153 -12.73 15.63 -6.85
C ARG A 153 -12.89 14.19 -7.27
N HIS A 154 -11.93 13.32 -6.93
CA HIS A 154 -11.83 12.00 -7.51
C HIS A 154 -12.20 10.85 -6.54
N ILE A 155 -12.05 11.05 -5.24
CA ILE A 155 -12.22 9.97 -4.25
C ILE A 155 -13.48 10.18 -3.40
N LEU A 156 -13.76 11.40 -2.98
CA LEU A 156 -14.93 11.69 -2.13
C LEU A 156 -16.27 11.20 -2.72
N PRO A 157 -16.51 11.28 -4.06
CA PRO A 157 -17.73 10.70 -4.65
C PRO A 157 -17.86 9.18 -4.44
N HIS A 158 -16.77 8.44 -4.47
CA HIS A 158 -16.77 6.99 -4.21
C HIS A 158 -17.09 6.67 -2.75
N LEU A 159 -16.58 7.47 -1.81
CA LEU A 159 -16.96 7.35 -0.40
C LEU A 159 -18.42 7.70 -0.17
N ALA A 160 -18.93 8.75 -0.83
CA ALA A 160 -20.32 9.18 -0.71
C ALA A 160 -21.31 8.17 -1.30
N SER A 161 -20.94 7.47 -2.38
CA SER A 161 -21.76 6.42 -2.99
C SER A 161 -21.65 5.06 -2.26
N GLY A 162 -20.68 4.91 -1.36
CA GLY A 162 -20.37 3.65 -0.70
C GLY A 162 -19.62 2.64 -1.58
N SER A 163 -19.20 3.02 -2.81
CA SER A 163 -18.38 2.15 -3.66
C SER A 163 -16.97 1.95 -3.12
N MET A 164 -16.48 2.89 -2.30
CA MET A 164 -15.31 2.75 -1.44
C MET A 164 -15.70 3.06 0.00
N LYS A 165 -15.03 2.42 0.97
CA LYS A 165 -15.29 2.65 2.39
C LYS A 165 -14.00 2.66 3.21
N PRO A 166 -13.91 3.50 4.26
CA PRO A 166 -12.87 3.33 5.27
C PRO A 166 -13.07 2.00 5.97
N VAL A 167 -12.00 1.22 6.08
CA VAL A 167 -12.02 -0.03 6.84
C VAL A 167 -11.73 0.30 8.29
N VAL A 168 -12.73 0.22 9.15
CA VAL A 168 -12.61 0.40 10.60
C VAL A 168 -12.68 -0.97 11.25
N ASP A 169 -11.59 -1.35 11.90
CA ASP A 169 -11.47 -2.62 12.60
C ASP A 169 -12.18 -2.56 13.97
N ARG A 170 -11.82 -1.56 14.78
CA ARG A 170 -12.33 -1.39 16.13
C ARG A 170 -12.40 0.07 16.51
N THR A 171 -13.39 0.38 17.37
CA THR A 171 -13.57 1.69 17.97
C THR A 171 -13.36 1.60 19.48
N PHE A 172 -12.68 2.58 20.06
CA PHE A 172 -12.48 2.74 21.50
C PHE A 172 -12.93 4.15 21.92
N ALA A 173 -13.34 4.34 23.16
CA ALA A 173 -13.48 5.67 23.73
C ALA A 173 -12.10 6.34 23.85
N LEU A 174 -12.04 7.67 23.84
CA LEU A 174 -10.75 8.40 23.98
C LEU A 174 -10.04 8.05 25.29
N GLU A 175 -10.78 7.83 26.36
CA GLU A 175 -10.26 7.42 27.68
C GLU A 175 -9.56 6.06 27.64
N GLU A 176 -9.92 5.20 26.66
CA GLU A 176 -9.36 3.87 26.45
C GLU A 176 -8.15 3.88 25.47
N VAL A 177 -7.58 5.05 25.19
CA VAL A 177 -6.47 5.20 24.22
C VAL A 177 -5.29 4.26 24.49
N ALA A 178 -4.97 4.00 25.76
CA ALA A 178 -3.90 3.08 26.12
C ALA A 178 -4.20 1.63 25.68
N GLU A 179 -5.47 1.21 25.77
CA GLU A 179 -5.91 -0.12 25.29
C GLU A 179 -5.90 -0.19 23.77
N ALA A 180 -6.33 0.88 23.10
CA ALA A 180 -6.26 0.99 21.64
C ALA A 180 -4.81 0.86 21.14
N HIS A 181 -3.83 1.48 21.84
CA HIS A 181 -2.42 1.33 21.52
C HIS A 181 -1.91 -0.10 21.73
N ARG A 182 -2.23 -0.73 22.86
CA ARG A 182 -1.85 -2.13 23.12
C ARG A 182 -2.41 -3.06 22.03
N TYR A 183 -3.68 -2.85 21.65
CA TYR A 183 -4.29 -3.62 20.59
C TYR A 183 -3.58 -3.40 19.23
N MET A 184 -3.24 -2.16 18.89
CA MET A 184 -2.48 -1.85 17.68
C MET A 184 -1.11 -2.55 17.67
N GLU A 185 -0.43 -2.59 18.81
CA GLU A 185 0.89 -3.23 18.95
C GLU A 185 0.86 -4.75 18.75
N THR A 186 -0.30 -5.39 18.97
CA THR A 186 -0.46 -6.83 18.63
C THR A 186 -0.44 -7.10 17.13
N ASN A 187 -0.55 -6.06 16.29
CA ASN A 187 -0.72 -6.18 14.85
C ASN A 187 -1.91 -7.07 14.42
N ALA A 188 -2.93 -7.22 15.26
CA ALA A 188 -4.13 -8.00 14.96
C ALA A 188 -5.13 -7.24 14.06
N ASN A 189 -5.12 -5.90 14.14
CA ASN A 189 -6.09 -5.06 13.45
C ASN A 189 -6.03 -5.18 11.92
N PHE A 190 -7.23 -5.10 11.28
CA PHE A 190 -7.41 -4.96 9.85
C PHE A 190 -8.05 -3.61 9.53
N GLY A 191 -7.29 -2.69 8.94
CA GLY A 191 -7.73 -1.32 8.70
C GLY A 191 -7.37 -0.37 9.83
N LYS A 192 -8.30 0.49 10.25
CA LYS A 192 -8.11 1.57 11.21
C LYS A 192 -8.72 1.26 12.57
N ILE A 193 -8.02 1.64 13.62
CA ILE A 193 -8.55 1.77 14.98
C ILE A 193 -8.99 3.21 15.15
N VAL A 194 -10.21 3.43 15.63
CA VAL A 194 -10.82 4.76 15.77
C VAL A 194 -11.05 5.06 17.24
N LEU A 195 -10.74 6.27 17.68
CA LEU A 195 -11.10 6.80 18.98
C LEU A 195 -12.31 7.71 18.82
N THR A 196 -13.35 7.51 19.65
CA THR A 196 -14.52 8.38 19.71
C THR A 196 -14.37 9.41 20.84
N ILE A 197 -14.89 10.58 20.60
CA ILE A 197 -14.98 11.69 21.57
C ILE A 197 -16.48 11.98 21.72
N ASP A 198 -17.00 11.79 22.91
CA ASP A 198 -18.40 12.10 23.24
C ASP A 198 -18.58 13.60 23.52
#